data_030cecb19eada5c621ec1945000827a7
#
_entry.id   030cecb19eada5c621ec1945000827a7
#
_cell.length_a   1.000
_cell.length_b   1.000
_cell.length_c   1.000
_cell.angle_alpha   90.00
_cell.angle_beta   90.00
_cell.angle_gamma   90.00
#
_symmetry.space_group_name_H-M   'P 1'
#
loop_
_entity.id
_entity.type
_entity.pdbx_description
1 polymer ?
#
loop_
_entity_poly.entity_id
_entity_poly.type
_entity_poly.pdbx_seq_one_letter_code
_entity_poly.pdbx_strand_id
1 'polypeptide(L)'
;MKILDKIVKDKKEEILKLSASNPISSLENEPLFSRNCISLKESILKSSSGIICEFKRRSPSNNNINYKSTISDVVRGYQKAGAAGLSILTNKKYFDGDNKDIIEIRNISEIPILRKEFIISE
;
A
#
# COMPACT_ATOMS: atom_id res chain seq x y z
N MET A 1 22.36 -6.58 13.64
CA MET A 1 21.59 -5.61 12.79
C MET A 1 20.11 -5.72 13.10
N LYS A 2 19.52 -4.63 13.49
CA LYS A 2 18.06 -4.60 13.73
C LYS A 2 17.31 -4.82 12.42
N ILE A 3 16.09 -5.35 12.50
CA ILE A 3 15.28 -5.64 11.30
C ILE A 3 15.08 -4.40 10.42
N LEU A 4 14.86 -3.23 11.01
CA LEU A 4 14.70 -1.99 10.27
C LEU A 4 15.95 -1.62 9.47
N ASP A 5 17.13 -1.78 10.04
CA ASP A 5 18.42 -1.49 9.35
C ASP A 5 18.58 -2.39 8.11
N LYS A 6 18.18 -3.66 8.26
CA LYS A 6 18.19 -4.63 7.15
C LYS A 6 17.21 -4.22 6.05
N ILE A 7 16.00 -3.85 6.43
CA ILE A 7 14.96 -3.40 5.47
C ILE A 7 15.43 -2.15 4.73
N VAL A 8 16.00 -1.17 5.43
CA VAL A 8 16.49 0.07 4.82
C VAL A 8 17.64 -0.22 3.85
N LYS A 9 18.56 -1.12 4.21
CA LYS A 9 19.64 -1.55 3.31
C LYS A 9 19.08 -2.16 2.02
N ASP A 10 18.17 -3.13 2.15
CA ASP A 10 17.56 -3.78 1.00
C ASP A 10 16.78 -2.79 0.13
N LYS A 11 16.09 -1.83 0.76
CA LYS A 11 15.34 -0.79 0.05
C LYS A 11 16.25 0.15 -0.73
N LYS A 12 17.41 0.52 -0.20
CA LYS A 12 18.39 1.32 -0.94
C LYS A 12 18.86 0.60 -2.22
N GLU A 13 19.15 -0.69 -2.13
CA GLU A 13 19.55 -1.49 -3.30
C GLU A 13 18.42 -1.61 -4.33
N GLU A 14 17.19 -1.80 -3.87
CA GLU A 14 15.99 -1.83 -4.73
C GLU A 14 15.79 -0.50 -5.47
N ILE A 15 15.89 0.63 -4.77
CA ILE A 15 15.70 1.97 -5.35
C ILE A 15 16.76 2.27 -6.39
N LEU A 16 18.01 1.90 -6.16
CA LEU A 16 19.08 2.07 -7.16
C LEU A 16 18.77 1.35 -8.47
N LYS A 17 18.22 0.13 -8.39
CA LYS A 17 17.82 -0.64 -9.57
C LYS A 17 16.59 -0.04 -10.25
N LEU A 18 15.60 0.35 -9.47
CA LEU A 18 14.35 0.92 -9.98
C LEU A 18 14.57 2.27 -10.65
N SER A 19 15.36 3.17 -10.07
CA SER A 19 15.64 4.48 -10.64
C SER A 19 16.44 4.41 -11.95
N ALA A 20 17.27 3.38 -12.12
CA ALA A 20 17.97 3.15 -13.38
C ALA A 20 17.03 2.69 -14.51
N SER A 21 16.03 1.84 -14.18
CA SER A 21 15.07 1.30 -15.15
C SER A 21 13.83 2.18 -15.36
N ASN A 22 13.46 2.96 -14.35
CA ASN A 22 12.26 3.81 -14.36
C ASN A 22 12.63 5.25 -13.94
N PRO A 23 13.20 6.06 -14.83
CA PRO A 23 13.52 7.44 -14.50
C PRO A 23 12.25 8.27 -14.26
N ILE A 24 12.38 9.38 -13.52
CA ILE A 24 11.25 10.27 -13.19
C ILE A 24 10.49 10.69 -14.45
N SER A 25 11.18 10.98 -15.55
CA SER A 25 10.56 11.34 -16.82
C SER A 25 9.61 10.27 -17.37
N SER A 26 9.87 8.98 -17.13
CA SER A 26 8.95 7.92 -17.52
C SER A 26 7.73 7.85 -16.60
N LEU A 27 7.88 8.14 -15.33
CA LEU A 27 6.78 8.18 -14.37
C LEU A 27 5.83 9.36 -14.66
N GLU A 28 6.37 10.52 -15.05
CA GLU A 28 5.58 11.69 -15.42
C GLU A 28 4.69 11.46 -16.64
N ASN A 29 5.04 10.52 -17.50
CA ASN A 29 4.24 10.13 -18.66
C ASN A 29 3.16 9.07 -18.36
N GLU A 30 3.11 8.55 -17.13
CA GLU A 30 2.07 7.59 -16.75
C GLU A 30 0.67 8.24 -16.73
N PRO A 31 -0.38 7.56 -17.24
CA PRO A 31 -1.71 8.15 -17.38
C PRO A 31 -2.32 8.69 -16.08
N LEU A 32 -1.92 8.14 -14.95
CA LEU A 32 -2.46 8.51 -13.63
C LEU A 32 -1.52 9.42 -12.83
N PHE A 33 -0.39 9.86 -13.41
CA PHE A 33 0.57 10.71 -12.70
C PHE A 33 -0.04 12.00 -12.17
N SER A 34 -0.85 12.66 -12.98
CA SER A 34 -1.53 13.92 -12.61
C SER A 34 -2.88 13.73 -11.90
N ARG A 35 -3.23 12.52 -11.55
CA ARG A 35 -4.49 12.21 -10.88
C ARG A 35 -4.57 12.86 -9.50
N ASN A 36 -5.71 13.49 -9.19
CA ASN A 36 -6.02 13.93 -7.84
C ASN A 36 -6.27 12.71 -6.94
N CYS A 37 -5.53 12.64 -5.83
CA CYS A 37 -5.74 11.60 -4.82
C CYS A 37 -7.01 11.86 -4.00
N ILE A 38 -7.66 10.79 -3.54
CA ILE A 38 -8.75 10.89 -2.59
C ILE A 38 -8.14 11.22 -1.21
N SER A 39 -8.62 12.29 -0.57
CA SER A 39 -8.08 12.75 0.70
C SER A 39 -8.40 11.82 1.86
N LEU A 40 -7.39 11.17 2.41
CA LEU A 40 -7.52 10.34 3.62
C LEU A 40 -7.90 11.20 4.83
N LYS A 41 -7.32 12.40 4.96
CA LYS A 41 -7.66 13.35 6.04
C LYS A 41 -9.15 13.70 6.04
N GLU A 42 -9.69 14.11 4.89
CA GLU A 42 -11.10 14.46 4.79
C GLU A 42 -12.00 13.25 5.05
N SER A 43 -11.63 12.08 4.53
CA SER A 43 -12.38 10.86 4.76
C SER A 43 -12.45 10.50 6.25
N ILE A 44 -11.36 10.61 6.98
CA ILE A 44 -11.32 10.38 8.44
C ILE A 44 -12.23 11.37 9.16
N LEU A 45 -12.15 12.66 8.81
CA LEU A 45 -12.96 13.72 9.47
C LEU A 45 -14.46 13.56 9.20
N LYS A 46 -14.85 13.09 8.03
CA LYS A 46 -16.25 12.87 7.64
C LYS A 46 -16.79 11.51 8.10
N SER A 47 -15.92 10.56 8.41
CA SER A 47 -16.30 9.21 8.80
C SER A 47 -16.83 9.16 10.24
N SER A 48 -17.86 8.33 10.46
CA SER A 48 -18.35 8.03 11.80
C SER A 48 -17.38 7.17 12.62
N SER A 49 -16.59 6.32 11.96
CA SER A 49 -15.65 5.41 12.63
C SER A 49 -14.25 6.01 12.81
N GLY A 50 -13.76 6.81 11.83
CA GLY A 50 -12.40 7.28 11.78
C GLY A 50 -11.34 6.19 11.68
N ILE A 51 -11.72 4.97 11.29
CA ILE A 51 -10.85 3.79 11.31
C ILE A 51 -10.21 3.57 9.94
N ILE A 52 -8.88 3.38 9.95
CA ILE A 52 -8.11 2.86 8.80
C ILE A 52 -7.96 1.36 8.98
N CYS A 53 -8.42 0.58 7.99
CA CYS A 53 -8.33 -0.87 8.01
C CYS A 53 -7.17 -1.36 7.14
N GLU A 54 -6.36 -2.26 7.68
CA GLU A 54 -5.15 -2.75 7.02
C GLU A 54 -5.31 -4.18 6.50
N PHE A 55 -4.86 -4.42 5.27
CA PHE A 55 -4.66 -5.74 4.71
C PHE A 55 -3.17 -6.11 4.73
N LYS A 56 -2.87 -7.26 5.27
CA LYS A 56 -1.51 -7.77 5.42
C LYS A 56 -1.50 -9.29 5.34
N ARG A 57 -0.68 -9.87 4.44
CA ARG A 57 -0.53 -11.33 4.30
C ARG A 57 0.41 -11.91 5.35
N ARG A 58 1.54 -11.26 5.57
CA ARG A 58 2.56 -11.66 6.56
C ARG A 58 3.37 -10.46 7.05
N SER A 59 4.20 -10.71 8.04
CA SER A 59 5.17 -9.75 8.55
C SER A 59 6.49 -10.46 8.89
N PRO A 60 7.59 -9.74 9.19
CA PRO A 60 8.83 -10.36 9.63
C PRO A 60 8.69 -11.23 10.88
N SER A 61 7.74 -10.93 11.76
CA SER A 61 7.49 -11.69 13.00
C SER A 61 6.39 -12.75 12.87
N ASN A 62 5.60 -12.72 11.81
CA ASN A 62 4.52 -13.67 11.58
C ASN A 62 4.38 -13.98 10.09
N ASN A 63 4.77 -15.19 9.70
CA ASN A 63 4.79 -15.61 8.30
C ASN A 63 3.40 -15.91 7.70
N ASN A 64 2.36 -16.00 8.53
CA ASN A 64 1.01 -16.31 8.07
C ASN A 64 -0.02 -15.51 8.86
N ILE A 65 -0.37 -14.35 8.35
CA ILE A 65 -1.42 -13.51 8.93
C ILE A 65 -2.73 -13.73 8.17
N ASN A 66 -2.73 -13.54 6.85
CA ASN A 66 -3.91 -13.74 6.03
C ASN A 66 -3.54 -14.16 4.60
N TYR A 67 -3.59 -15.46 4.35
CA TYR A 67 -3.49 -16.07 3.02
C TYR A 67 -4.80 -16.78 2.59
N LYS A 68 -5.79 -16.86 3.47
CA LYS A 68 -7.05 -17.55 3.20
C LYS A 68 -8.06 -16.70 2.44
N SER A 69 -8.04 -15.38 2.65
CA SER A 69 -8.96 -14.45 2.03
C SER A 69 -8.29 -13.68 0.91
N THR A 70 -9.02 -13.38 -0.15
CA THR A 70 -8.53 -12.48 -1.20
C THR A 70 -8.53 -11.04 -0.69
N ILE A 71 -7.65 -10.21 -1.25
CA ILE A 71 -7.62 -8.78 -0.91
C ILE A 71 -8.95 -8.11 -1.26
N SER A 72 -9.57 -8.49 -2.38
CA SER A 72 -10.86 -7.95 -2.81
C SER A 72 -11.98 -8.24 -1.82
N ASP A 73 -12.05 -9.46 -1.29
CA ASP A 73 -13.07 -9.83 -0.30
C ASP A 73 -12.88 -9.07 1.02
N VAL A 74 -11.64 -8.97 1.49
CA VAL A 74 -11.31 -8.23 2.73
C VAL A 74 -11.64 -6.76 2.57
N VAL A 75 -11.26 -6.13 1.47
CA VAL A 75 -11.52 -4.70 1.22
C VAL A 75 -13.02 -4.42 1.10
N ARG A 76 -13.79 -5.28 0.44
CA ARG A 76 -15.27 -5.16 0.42
C ARG A 76 -15.86 -5.24 1.82
N GLY A 77 -15.34 -6.13 2.66
CA GLY A 77 -15.74 -6.22 4.07
C GLY A 77 -15.43 -4.95 4.85
N TYR A 78 -14.24 -4.40 4.70
CA TYR A 78 -13.86 -3.13 5.33
C TYR A 78 -14.73 -1.96 4.87
N GLN A 79 -14.99 -1.88 3.58
CA GLN A 79 -15.87 -0.84 3.01
C GLN A 79 -17.30 -0.97 3.56
N LYS A 80 -17.84 -2.17 3.59
CA LYS A 80 -19.20 -2.44 4.14
C LYS A 80 -19.27 -2.09 5.63
N ALA A 81 -18.18 -2.28 6.37
CA ALA A 81 -18.09 -1.94 7.79
C ALA A 81 -17.89 -0.43 8.06
N GLY A 82 -17.70 0.39 7.03
CA GLY A 82 -17.56 1.84 7.16
C GLY A 82 -16.13 2.32 7.41
N ALA A 83 -15.12 1.61 6.93
CA ALA A 83 -13.73 2.05 7.01
C ALA A 83 -13.54 3.44 6.37
N ALA A 84 -12.81 4.32 7.04
CA ALA A 84 -12.48 5.64 6.54
C ALA A 84 -11.34 5.61 5.52
N GLY A 85 -10.49 4.62 5.61
CA GLY A 85 -9.35 4.41 4.71
C GLY A 85 -8.86 2.97 4.73
N LEU A 86 -8.06 2.64 3.73
CA LEU A 86 -7.41 1.35 3.58
C LEU A 86 -5.90 1.52 3.69
N SER A 87 -5.24 0.63 4.42
CA SER A 87 -3.78 0.51 4.45
C SER A 87 -3.38 -0.78 3.78
N ILE A 88 -2.59 -0.70 2.71
CA ILE A 88 -2.18 -1.84 1.89
C ILE A 88 -0.67 -1.95 1.89
N LEU A 89 -0.15 -3.06 2.41
CA LEU A 89 1.28 -3.37 2.40
C LEU A 89 1.71 -3.74 0.99
N THR A 90 2.67 -3.00 0.43
CA THR A 90 3.18 -3.26 -0.92
C THR A 90 4.61 -3.80 -0.93
N ASN A 91 5.26 -3.90 0.22
CA ASN A 91 6.58 -4.48 0.33
C ASN A 91 6.55 -5.99 0.05
N LYS A 92 7.23 -6.42 -1.01
CA LYS A 92 7.23 -7.83 -1.45
C LYS A 92 8.01 -8.73 -0.50
N LYS A 93 9.25 -8.35 -0.20
CA LYS A 93 10.20 -9.21 0.52
C LYS A 93 9.75 -9.54 1.93
N TYR A 94 9.26 -8.56 2.68
CA TYR A 94 8.97 -8.71 4.12
C TYR A 94 7.49 -8.93 4.43
N PHE A 95 6.58 -8.50 3.56
CA PHE A 95 5.14 -8.52 3.80
C PHE A 95 4.35 -9.28 2.74
N ASP A 96 5.01 -9.76 1.70
CA ASP A 96 4.39 -10.40 0.54
C ASP A 96 3.28 -9.56 -0.10
N GLY A 97 3.49 -8.23 -0.08
CA GLY A 97 2.64 -7.27 -0.76
C GLY A 97 3.03 -7.09 -2.22
N ASP A 98 2.18 -6.40 -2.96
CA ASP A 98 2.44 -6.04 -4.36
C ASP A 98 1.73 -4.73 -4.72
N ASN A 99 2.32 -3.92 -5.58
CA ASN A 99 1.65 -2.73 -6.12
C ASN A 99 0.38 -3.07 -6.92
N LYS A 100 0.31 -4.28 -7.48
CA LYS A 100 -0.89 -4.80 -8.16
C LYS A 100 -2.10 -4.87 -7.24
N ASP A 101 -1.89 -5.08 -5.95
CA ASP A 101 -2.96 -5.08 -4.95
C ASP A 101 -3.68 -3.72 -4.91
N ILE A 102 -2.94 -2.61 -5.02
CA ILE A 102 -3.54 -1.27 -5.06
C ILE A 102 -4.36 -1.08 -6.34
N ILE A 103 -3.85 -1.55 -7.49
CA ILE A 103 -4.55 -1.46 -8.76
C ILE A 103 -5.86 -2.25 -8.70
N GLU A 104 -5.82 -3.48 -8.16
CA GLU A 104 -6.99 -4.34 -8.00
C GLU A 104 -8.07 -3.66 -7.14
N ILE A 105 -7.70 -3.19 -5.95
CA ILE A 105 -8.67 -2.61 -5.03
C ILE A 105 -9.18 -1.24 -5.47
N ARG A 106 -8.40 -0.46 -6.24
CA ARG A 106 -8.86 0.82 -6.78
C ARG A 106 -10.02 0.63 -7.76
N ASN A 107 -10.10 -0.49 -8.44
CA ASN A 107 -11.21 -0.83 -9.34
C ASN A 107 -12.52 -1.18 -8.61
N ILE A 108 -12.46 -1.50 -7.32
CA ILE A 108 -13.62 -1.95 -6.54
C ILE A 108 -13.96 -1.05 -5.36
N SER A 109 -13.15 -0.03 -5.08
CA SER A 109 -13.32 0.85 -3.93
C SER A 109 -12.90 2.28 -4.23
N GLU A 110 -13.67 3.23 -3.73
CA GLU A 110 -13.35 4.68 -3.76
C GLU A 110 -12.83 5.20 -2.42
N ILE A 111 -12.66 4.32 -1.43
CA ILE A 111 -12.07 4.70 -0.14
C ILE A 111 -10.60 5.10 -0.36
N PRO A 112 -10.08 6.13 0.34
CA PRO A 112 -8.67 6.49 0.27
C PRO A 112 -7.76 5.33 0.63
N ILE A 113 -6.67 5.17 -0.13
CA ILE A 113 -5.70 4.10 0.05
C ILE A 113 -4.38 4.71 0.52
N LEU A 114 -3.89 4.25 1.66
CA LEU A 114 -2.53 4.44 2.12
C LEU A 114 -1.66 3.29 1.56
N ARG A 115 -0.78 3.61 0.60
CA ARG A 115 0.26 2.68 0.18
C ARG A 115 1.29 2.58 1.29
N LYS A 116 1.33 1.43 1.97
CA LYS A 116 2.24 1.21 3.09
C LYS A 116 3.50 0.49 2.63
N GLU A 117 4.58 1.24 2.58
CA GLU A 117 5.90 0.81 2.15
C GLU A 117 6.96 1.57 2.97
N PHE A 118 8.19 1.11 2.97
CA PHE A 118 9.33 1.86 3.50
C PHE A 118 9.80 2.86 2.45
N ILE A 119 9.39 4.11 2.61
CA ILE A 119 9.71 5.20 1.68
C ILE A 119 10.98 5.90 2.19
N ILE A 120 12.05 5.84 1.42
CA ILE A 120 13.36 6.45 1.76
C ILE A 120 13.89 7.37 0.65
N SER A 121 13.16 7.51 -0.44
CA SER A 121 13.46 8.42 -1.56
C SER A 121 12.14 8.88 -2.20
N GLU A 122 12.18 10.06 -2.80
CA GLU A 122 11.11 10.59 -3.63
C GLU A 122 11.06 9.89 -5.00
#